data_da91df17acd37d65855b7e06fbdb2052
#
_entry.id   da91df17acd37d65855b7e06fbdb2052
#
_cell.length_a   1.000
_cell.length_b   1.000
_cell.length_c   1.000
_cell.angle_alpha   90.00
_cell.angle_beta   90.00
_cell.angle_gamma   90.00
#
_symmetry.space_group_name_H-M   'P 1'
#
loop_
_entity.id
_entity.type
_entity.pdbx_description
1 polymer ?
#
loop_
_entity_poly.entity_id
_entity_poly.type
_entity_poly.pdbx_seq_one_letter_code
_entity_poly.pdbx_strand_id
1 'polypeptide(L)'
;MRKVYLDADSLDLTLVPTRPEYEFVFIQTEGRCTANIKLKPFPDTKFKIKIYIYAEGDSEVDCVCTLDIPKDISGVETDIQIRSWPFDKSKIKARPEMFIKNSNVIATHGNALGTLKAEDKYYLASKGITDYKELVKQSLLNA
;
A
#
# COMPACT_ATOMS: atom_id res chain seq x y z
N MET A 1 13.18 2.79 1.44
CA MET A 1 12.97 1.95 2.64
C MET A 1 11.76 1.05 2.40
N ARG A 2 11.88 -0.21 2.75
CA ARG A 2 10.82 -1.20 2.56
C ARG A 2 10.54 -1.93 3.88
N LYS A 3 9.27 -2.05 4.25
CA LYS A 3 8.85 -2.83 5.42
C LYS A 3 7.75 -3.81 5.03
N VAL A 4 7.88 -5.04 5.52
CA VAL A 4 6.93 -6.13 5.29
C VAL A 4 6.28 -6.51 6.62
N TYR A 5 4.95 -6.58 6.63
CA TYR A 5 4.15 -6.97 7.79
C TYR A 5 3.43 -8.27 7.46
N LEU A 6 3.71 -9.31 8.24
CA LEU A 6 3.13 -10.65 8.07
C LEU A 6 2.11 -10.91 9.18
N ASP A 7 0.85 -11.11 8.82
CA ASP A 7 -0.26 -11.41 9.73
C ASP A 7 -0.32 -10.49 10.95
N ALA A 8 -0.10 -9.21 10.73
CA ALA A 8 -0.17 -8.20 11.77
C ALA A 8 -1.62 -7.97 12.22
N ASP A 9 -1.82 -7.68 13.52
CA ASP A 9 -3.15 -7.34 14.06
C ASP A 9 -3.47 -5.87 13.87
N SER A 10 -2.52 -5.01 14.20
CA SER A 10 -2.69 -3.57 14.05
C SER A 10 -1.34 -2.90 13.81
N LEU A 11 -1.40 -1.81 13.08
CA LEU A 11 -0.26 -0.93 12.87
C LEU A 11 -0.75 0.51 12.96
N ASP A 12 -0.11 1.29 13.82
CA ASP A 12 -0.35 2.73 13.91
C ASP A 12 1.00 3.44 13.80
N LEU A 13 1.26 4.00 12.63
CA LEU A 13 2.55 4.58 12.29
C LEU A 13 2.38 6.05 11.92
N THR A 14 3.18 6.91 12.55
CA THR A 14 3.35 8.30 12.13
C THR A 14 4.73 8.44 11.52
N LEU A 15 4.78 8.83 10.26
CA LEU A 15 6.01 8.94 9.48
C LEU A 15 6.28 10.40 9.13
N VAL A 16 7.49 10.85 9.45
CA VAL A 16 8.06 12.09 8.91
C VAL A 16 9.03 11.69 7.81
N PRO A 17 8.67 11.85 6.52
CA PRO A 17 9.50 11.36 5.44
C PRO A 17 10.85 12.07 5.37
N THR A 18 11.92 11.30 5.36
CA THR A 18 13.30 11.77 5.22
C THR A 18 14.01 11.13 4.02
N ARG A 19 13.33 10.20 3.35
CA ARG A 19 13.85 9.48 2.18
C ARG A 19 12.93 9.72 0.98
N PRO A 20 13.43 9.54 -0.25
CA PRO A 20 12.63 9.77 -1.45
C PRO A 20 11.53 8.73 -1.69
N GLU A 21 11.65 7.54 -1.13
CA GLU A 21 10.67 6.47 -1.36
C GLU A 21 10.51 5.57 -0.13
N TYR A 22 9.24 5.21 0.13
CA TYR A 22 8.85 4.25 1.15
C TYR A 22 7.92 3.22 0.55
N GLU A 23 8.13 1.97 0.93
CA GLU A 23 7.31 0.85 0.48
C GLU A 23 6.85 0.05 1.69
N PHE A 24 5.53 -0.14 1.81
CA PHE A 24 4.91 -0.93 2.87
C PHE A 24 4.19 -2.11 2.22
N VAL A 25 4.50 -3.31 2.68
CA VAL A 25 3.89 -4.54 2.19
C VAL A 25 3.15 -5.23 3.33
N PHE A 26 1.87 -5.48 3.13
CA PHE A 26 1.02 -6.20 4.07
C PHE A 26 0.64 -7.54 3.47
N ILE A 27 0.93 -8.61 4.17
CA ILE A 27 0.55 -9.97 3.78
C ILE A 27 -0.28 -10.55 4.91
N GLN A 28 -1.55 -10.79 4.63
CA GLN A 28 -2.51 -11.29 5.60
C GLN A 28 -3.06 -12.64 5.12
N THR A 29 -2.76 -13.69 5.86
CA THR A 29 -3.20 -15.05 5.56
C THR A 29 -4.32 -15.49 6.48
N GLU A 30 -4.46 -14.85 7.65
CA GLU A 30 -5.49 -15.14 8.64
C GLU A 30 -5.79 -13.90 9.48
N GLY A 31 -6.97 -13.84 10.05
CA GLY A 31 -7.34 -12.78 10.97
C GLY A 31 -7.59 -11.44 10.30
N ARG A 32 -7.53 -10.38 11.09
CA ARG A 32 -7.80 -9.01 10.65
C ARG A 32 -6.65 -8.08 11.03
N CYS A 33 -6.24 -7.25 10.07
CA CYS A 33 -5.27 -6.20 10.29
C CYS A 33 -5.93 -4.83 10.11
N THR A 34 -5.70 -3.93 11.05
CA THR A 34 -6.07 -2.51 10.92
C THR A 34 -4.80 -1.70 10.89
N ALA A 35 -4.53 -1.01 9.80
CA ALA A 35 -3.32 -0.22 9.60
C ALA A 35 -3.66 1.24 9.39
N ASN A 36 -3.02 2.12 10.17
CA ASN A 36 -3.10 3.56 10.01
C ASN A 36 -1.69 4.11 9.82
N ILE A 37 -1.44 4.68 8.66
CA ILE A 37 -0.17 5.31 8.32
C ILE A 37 -0.44 6.80 8.17
N LYS A 38 0.14 7.61 9.06
CA LYS A 38 0.04 9.07 9.01
C LYS A 38 1.34 9.67 8.52
N LEU A 39 1.24 10.47 7.48
CA LEU A 39 2.38 11.14 6.86
C LEU A 39 2.36 12.63 7.27
N LYS A 40 3.41 13.05 7.96
CA LYS A 40 3.58 14.44 8.41
C LYS A 40 4.91 14.99 7.89
N PRO A 41 4.97 15.43 6.62
CA PRO A 41 6.22 15.87 6.02
C PRO A 41 6.70 17.22 6.56
N PHE A 42 8.01 17.43 6.50
CA PHE A 42 8.61 18.76 6.64
C PHE A 42 8.40 19.60 5.37
N PRO A 43 8.54 20.93 5.44
CA PRO A 43 8.53 21.76 4.25
C PRO A 43 9.57 21.33 3.22
N ASP A 44 9.28 21.59 1.94
CA ASP A 44 10.21 21.36 0.82
C ASP A 44 10.70 19.91 0.70
N THR A 45 9.79 18.97 0.95
CA THR A 45 10.07 17.54 0.89
C THR A 45 9.40 16.90 -0.32
N LYS A 46 10.16 16.05 -1.02
CA LYS A 46 9.63 15.23 -2.13
C LYS A 46 9.80 13.76 -1.80
N PHE A 47 8.70 13.00 -1.83
CA PHE A 47 8.72 11.57 -1.51
C PHE A 47 7.60 10.81 -2.19
N LYS A 48 7.77 9.49 -2.30
CA LYS A 48 6.75 8.56 -2.80
C LYS A 48 6.42 7.52 -1.75
N ILE A 49 5.15 7.16 -1.67
CA ILE A 49 4.66 6.07 -0.81
C ILE A 49 4.01 5.02 -1.69
N LYS A 50 4.46 3.78 -1.54
CA LYS A 50 3.86 2.61 -2.18
C LYS A 50 3.37 1.66 -1.10
N ILE A 51 2.12 1.26 -1.19
CA ILE A 51 1.50 0.32 -0.24
C ILE A 51 0.95 -0.85 -1.05
N TYR A 52 1.44 -2.05 -0.75
CA TYR A 52 1.01 -3.29 -1.37
C TYR A 52 0.34 -4.16 -0.32
N ILE A 53 -0.88 -4.61 -0.60
CA ILE A 53 -1.67 -5.39 0.35
C ILE A 53 -2.11 -6.67 -0.33
N TYR A 54 -1.71 -7.79 0.26
CA TYR A 54 -2.11 -9.13 -0.13
C TYR A 54 -2.96 -9.73 0.99
N ALA A 55 -4.07 -10.36 0.64
CA ALA A 55 -4.91 -11.08 1.58
C ALA A 55 -5.43 -12.38 0.97
N GLU A 56 -5.54 -13.41 1.77
CA GLU A 56 -6.05 -14.71 1.37
C GLU A 56 -6.93 -15.34 2.45
N GLY A 57 -7.67 -16.42 2.10
CA GLY A 57 -8.58 -17.07 3.03
C GLY A 57 -9.73 -16.17 3.40
N ASP A 58 -10.10 -16.15 4.68
CA ASP A 58 -11.14 -15.28 5.25
C ASP A 58 -10.56 -14.02 5.91
N SER A 59 -9.30 -13.68 5.61
CA SER A 59 -8.64 -12.54 6.22
C SER A 59 -9.21 -11.19 5.79
N GLU A 60 -8.98 -10.18 6.61
CA GLU A 60 -9.39 -8.80 6.33
C GLU A 60 -8.26 -7.84 6.61
N VAL A 61 -8.10 -6.84 5.74
CA VAL A 61 -7.16 -5.73 5.93
C VAL A 61 -7.91 -4.42 5.74
N ASP A 62 -7.79 -3.54 6.72
CA ASP A 62 -8.31 -2.17 6.65
C ASP A 62 -7.12 -1.23 6.80
N CYS A 63 -6.75 -0.54 5.72
CA CYS A 63 -5.57 0.31 5.67
C CYS A 63 -5.94 1.73 5.26
N VAL A 64 -5.55 2.69 6.07
CA VAL A 64 -5.72 4.11 5.78
C VAL A 64 -4.35 4.77 5.79
N CYS A 65 -4.02 5.47 4.71
CA CYS A 65 -2.81 6.29 4.62
C CYS A 65 -3.23 7.76 4.56
N THR A 66 -2.95 8.49 5.61
CA THR A 66 -3.36 9.88 5.77
C THR A 66 -2.18 10.81 5.52
N LEU A 67 -2.33 11.73 4.59
CA LEU A 67 -1.41 12.84 4.39
C LEU A 67 -1.96 14.07 5.09
N ASP A 68 -1.25 14.53 6.12
CA ASP A 68 -1.63 15.69 6.91
C ASP A 68 -0.64 16.83 6.70
N ILE A 69 -1.07 17.86 5.97
CA ILE A 69 -0.26 19.03 5.66
C ILE A 69 -0.94 20.27 6.22
N PRO A 70 -0.44 20.78 7.35
CA PRO A 70 -1.00 22.00 7.94
C PRO A 70 -0.65 23.25 7.12
N LYS A 71 -1.26 24.34 7.46
CA LYS A 71 -1.21 25.61 6.73
C LYS A 71 0.20 26.17 6.55
N ASP A 72 1.10 25.91 7.50
CA ASP A 72 2.48 26.43 7.50
C ASP A 72 3.50 25.51 6.83
N ILE A 73 3.08 24.36 6.31
CA ILE A 73 3.95 23.41 5.61
C ILE A 73 3.75 23.54 4.10
N SER A 74 4.72 24.13 3.42
CA SER A 74 4.68 24.33 1.96
C SER A 74 5.80 23.59 1.23
N GLY A 75 5.70 23.49 -0.09
CA GLY A 75 6.74 22.90 -0.94
C GLY A 75 6.77 21.38 -0.92
N VAL A 76 5.73 20.73 -0.43
CA VAL A 76 5.64 19.26 -0.39
C VAL A 76 5.17 18.73 -1.74
N GLU A 77 5.87 17.72 -2.23
CA GLU A 77 5.49 16.97 -3.42
C GLU A 77 5.48 15.48 -3.10
N THR A 78 4.35 14.82 -3.28
CA THR A 78 4.22 13.39 -2.96
C THR A 78 3.26 12.67 -3.90
N ASP A 79 3.49 11.36 -4.05
CA ASP A 79 2.58 10.45 -4.73
C ASP A 79 2.37 9.23 -3.84
N ILE A 80 1.09 8.91 -3.56
CA ILE A 80 0.70 7.78 -2.73
C ILE A 80 -0.01 6.76 -3.60
N GLN A 81 0.56 5.57 -3.76
CA GLN A 81 -0.01 4.50 -4.54
C GLN A 81 -0.32 3.30 -3.66
N ILE A 82 -1.56 2.83 -3.73
CA ILE A 82 -2.02 1.65 -3.00
C ILE A 82 -2.45 0.61 -4.02
N ARG A 83 -1.94 -0.61 -3.89
CA ARG A 83 -2.32 -1.73 -4.73
C ARG A 83 -2.67 -2.94 -3.88
N SER A 84 -3.81 -3.58 -4.17
CA SER A 84 -4.40 -4.62 -3.35
C SER A 84 -4.68 -5.88 -4.15
N TRP A 85 -4.38 -7.04 -3.56
CA TRP A 85 -4.66 -8.37 -4.12
C TRP A 85 -5.50 -9.17 -3.13
N PRO A 86 -6.84 -9.04 -3.17
CA PRO A 86 -7.72 -9.88 -2.36
C PRO A 86 -7.98 -11.21 -3.06
N PHE A 87 -7.55 -12.31 -2.44
CA PHE A 87 -7.81 -13.66 -2.91
C PHE A 87 -8.81 -14.37 -2.00
N ASP A 88 -9.46 -15.41 -2.52
CA ASP A 88 -10.46 -16.21 -1.81
C ASP A 88 -11.63 -15.34 -1.32
N LYS A 89 -12.03 -15.47 -0.07
CA LYS A 89 -13.09 -14.65 0.55
C LYS A 89 -12.54 -13.45 1.31
N SER A 90 -11.26 -13.14 1.15
CA SER A 90 -10.62 -12.03 1.85
C SER A 90 -11.21 -10.69 1.43
N LYS A 91 -11.08 -9.72 2.33
CA LYS A 91 -11.54 -8.34 2.09
C LYS A 91 -10.42 -7.36 2.38
N ILE A 92 -10.20 -6.45 1.46
CA ILE A 92 -9.24 -5.36 1.62
C ILE A 92 -10.00 -4.06 1.44
N LYS A 93 -9.97 -3.23 2.49
CA LYS A 93 -10.40 -1.83 2.42
C LYS A 93 -9.16 -0.98 2.58
N ALA A 94 -8.82 -0.24 1.55
CA ALA A 94 -7.64 0.60 1.57
C ALA A 94 -7.97 1.93 0.94
N ARG A 95 -7.56 3.02 1.58
CA ARG A 95 -7.80 4.34 1.03
C ARG A 95 -6.73 5.33 1.46
N PRO A 96 -6.34 6.24 0.57
CA PRO A 96 -5.61 7.43 0.94
C PRO A 96 -6.60 8.50 1.46
N GLU A 97 -6.19 9.24 2.48
CA GLU A 97 -6.89 10.44 2.96
C GLU A 97 -5.93 11.61 2.91
N MET A 98 -6.39 12.74 2.37
CA MET A 98 -5.55 13.91 2.23
C MET A 98 -6.19 15.11 2.92
N PHE A 99 -5.50 15.65 3.92
CA PHE A 99 -5.87 16.87 4.63
C PHE A 99 -4.79 17.92 4.33
N ILE A 100 -4.99 18.67 3.26
CA ILE A 100 -4.01 19.63 2.75
C ILE A 100 -4.56 21.04 2.93
N LYS A 101 -3.92 21.82 3.79
CA LYS A 101 -4.32 23.19 4.11
C LYS A 101 -3.38 24.26 3.53
N ASN A 102 -2.44 23.85 2.67
CA ASN A 102 -1.49 24.73 2.02
C ASN A 102 -1.64 24.60 0.49
N SER A 103 -1.68 25.71 -0.23
CA SER A 103 -1.85 25.71 -1.68
C SER A 103 -0.56 25.37 -2.45
N ASN A 104 0.60 25.43 -1.82
CA ASN A 104 1.88 25.11 -2.44
C ASN A 104 2.26 23.66 -2.16
N VAL A 105 1.40 22.73 -2.56
CA VAL A 105 1.57 21.29 -2.38
C VAL A 105 1.13 20.57 -3.65
N ILE A 106 1.94 19.63 -4.11
CA ILE A 106 1.59 18.73 -5.21
C ILE A 106 1.42 17.34 -4.62
N ALA A 107 0.20 16.84 -4.57
CA ALA A 107 -0.08 15.53 -4.02
C ALA A 107 -1.00 14.76 -4.97
N THR A 108 -0.57 13.56 -5.32
CA THR A 108 -1.34 12.65 -6.16
C THR A 108 -1.53 11.32 -5.43
N HIS A 109 -2.57 10.59 -5.78
CA HIS A 109 -2.81 9.26 -5.23
C HIS A 109 -3.45 8.35 -6.26
N GLY A 110 -3.23 7.07 -6.08
CA GLY A 110 -3.89 6.02 -6.83
C GLY A 110 -4.26 4.87 -5.89
N ASN A 111 -5.38 4.23 -6.17
CA ASN A 111 -5.83 3.06 -5.43
C ASN A 111 -6.41 2.08 -6.44
N ALA A 112 -5.74 0.96 -6.63
CA ALA A 112 -6.10 -0.01 -7.66
C ALA A 112 -6.07 -1.43 -7.12
N LEU A 113 -6.91 -2.29 -7.69
CA LEU A 113 -6.78 -3.73 -7.50
C LEU A 113 -5.64 -4.25 -8.38
N GLY A 114 -4.73 -5.00 -7.77
CA GLY A 114 -3.73 -5.75 -8.49
C GLY A 114 -4.37 -7.02 -9.01
N THR A 115 -4.50 -7.14 -10.32
CA THR A 115 -5.05 -8.34 -10.95
C THR A 115 -4.09 -8.87 -11.98
N LEU A 116 -4.02 -10.19 -12.10
CA LEU A 116 -3.39 -10.81 -13.25
C LEU A 116 -4.38 -10.77 -14.41
N LYS A 117 -3.93 -10.23 -15.54
CA LYS A 117 -4.73 -10.23 -16.75
C LYS A 117 -4.93 -11.66 -17.26
N ALA A 118 -5.99 -11.91 -18.03
CA ALA A 118 -6.25 -13.23 -18.61
C ALA A 118 -5.07 -13.75 -19.44
N GLU A 119 -4.40 -12.86 -20.15
CA GLU A 119 -3.20 -13.17 -20.93
C GLU A 119 -2.07 -13.67 -20.04
N ASP A 120 -1.83 -13.02 -18.92
CA ASP A 120 -0.79 -13.40 -17.96
C ASP A 120 -1.09 -14.77 -17.35
N LYS A 121 -2.35 -15.02 -16.98
CA LYS A 121 -2.79 -16.31 -16.45
C LYS A 121 -2.58 -17.43 -17.49
N TYR A 122 -2.92 -17.16 -18.72
CA TYR A 122 -2.74 -18.12 -19.81
C TYR A 122 -1.25 -18.44 -20.02
N TYR A 123 -0.41 -17.41 -20.07
CA TYR A 123 1.02 -17.57 -20.20
C TYR A 123 1.62 -18.40 -19.06
N LEU A 124 1.25 -18.08 -17.81
CA LEU A 124 1.74 -18.80 -16.63
C LEU A 124 1.28 -20.26 -16.63
N ALA A 125 0.03 -20.52 -17.01
CA ALA A 125 -0.49 -21.87 -17.13
C ALA A 125 0.28 -22.70 -18.18
N SER A 126 0.67 -22.09 -19.29
CA SER A 126 1.50 -22.74 -20.33
C SER A 126 2.89 -23.12 -19.82
N LYS A 127 3.37 -22.49 -18.75
CA LYS A 127 4.63 -22.80 -18.05
C LYS A 127 4.42 -23.70 -16.82
N GLY A 128 3.20 -24.23 -16.62
CA GLY A 128 2.86 -25.10 -15.49
C GLY A 128 2.59 -24.34 -14.18
N ILE A 129 2.45 -23.03 -14.23
CA ILE A 129 2.19 -22.19 -13.05
C ILE A 129 0.69 -21.91 -12.97
N THR A 130 0.02 -22.47 -11.96
CA THR A 130 -1.43 -22.32 -11.73
C THR A 130 -1.76 -21.71 -10.37
N ASP A 131 -0.82 -21.68 -9.45
CA ASP A 131 -1.00 -21.05 -8.13
C ASP A 131 -0.63 -19.57 -8.18
N TYR A 132 -1.59 -18.76 -8.64
CA TYR A 132 -1.41 -17.32 -8.79
C TYR A 132 -1.26 -16.60 -7.46
N LYS A 133 -1.90 -17.10 -6.40
CA LYS A 133 -1.78 -16.52 -5.06
C LYS A 133 -0.34 -16.59 -4.57
N GLU A 134 0.25 -17.75 -4.66
CA GLU A 134 1.62 -17.97 -4.23
C GLU A 134 2.61 -17.14 -5.05
N LEU A 135 2.37 -17.02 -6.37
CA LEU A 135 3.19 -16.20 -7.23
C LEU A 135 3.17 -14.72 -6.81
N VAL A 136 1.98 -14.17 -6.56
CA VAL A 136 1.83 -12.77 -6.11
C VAL A 136 2.50 -12.59 -4.74
N LYS A 137 2.23 -13.48 -3.81
CA LYS A 137 2.80 -13.41 -2.46
C LYS A 137 4.32 -13.43 -2.49
N GLN A 138 4.91 -14.35 -3.25
CA GLN A 138 6.37 -14.44 -3.36
C GLN A 138 6.97 -13.22 -4.05
N SER A 139 6.31 -12.68 -5.06
CA SER A 139 6.80 -11.47 -5.72
C SER A 139 6.81 -10.27 -4.78
N LEU A 140 5.83 -10.17 -3.89
CA LEU A 140 5.79 -9.10 -2.88
C LEU A 140 6.83 -9.29 -1.78
N LEU A 141 7.11 -10.54 -1.39
CA LEU A 141 8.11 -10.84 -0.37
C LEU A 141 9.54 -10.64 -0.87
N ASN A 142 9.80 -10.89 -2.14
CA ASN A 142 11.14 -10.94 -2.72
C ASN A 142 11.50 -9.74 -3.59
N ALA A 143 10.62 -8.76 -3.65
CA ALA A 143 10.86 -7.57 -4.48
C ALA A 143 11.94 -6.66 -3.92
#